data_8275fd3d0195ff1df2ebb995f6a298d9
#
_entry.id   8275fd3d0195ff1df2ebb995f6a298d9
#
_cell.length_a   1.000
_cell.length_b   1.000
_cell.length_c   1.000
_cell.angle_alpha   90.00
_cell.angle_beta   90.00
_cell.angle_gamma   90.00
#
_symmetry.space_group_name_H-M   'P 1'
#
loop_
_entity.id
_entity.type
_entity.pdbx_description
1 polymer ?
#
loop_
_entity_poly.entity_id
_entity_poly.type
_entity_poly.pdbx_seq_one_letter_code
_entity_poly.pdbx_strand_id
1 'polypeptide(L)'
;MNVIYDFYNNGAEIGRLERGLGIVEFHRTKEILARYIDGGKVIYDIGGGIGMYAAWLAKKGNEVHLIELAENAVEYAKANMMQDCQFIAETGNALQVNRPDGSADVVLLMGPQYHLRDRGERLQSLRDAFRMLKKGGLLVAAGISKFSSMTWALSVYGEKKNASLMEFLDDPVFFNMIKGEMTTGDHVRPTEYPKFIAESYFTTAEEMKSEIAVAGFTVDKAIAVEGCIWFTPHLVEKWEDEASRERLLDIVRLTESEPEMMGMSPHFLVVARK
;
A
#
# COMPACT_ATOMS: atom_id res chain seq x y z
N MET A 1 1.31 -14.22 -19.82
CA MET A 1 0.88 -12.83 -19.54
C MET A 1 1.09 -12.58 -18.06
N ASN A 2 1.63 -11.42 -17.69
CA ASN A 2 1.81 -11.09 -16.29
C ASN A 2 0.50 -10.49 -15.75
N VAL A 3 -0.23 -11.25 -14.95
CA VAL A 3 -1.57 -10.86 -14.44
C VAL A 3 -1.52 -9.55 -13.66
N ILE A 4 -0.42 -9.27 -12.97
CA ILE A 4 -0.22 -8.02 -12.22
C ILE A 4 -0.05 -6.85 -13.18
N TYR A 5 0.81 -7.01 -14.20
CA TYR A 5 0.99 -6.00 -15.24
C TYR A 5 -0.34 -5.65 -15.91
N ASP A 6 -1.07 -6.66 -16.37
CA ASP A 6 -2.36 -6.45 -17.06
C ASP A 6 -3.38 -5.75 -16.16
N PHE A 7 -3.44 -6.10 -14.86
CA PHE A 7 -4.35 -5.48 -13.91
C PHE A 7 -4.11 -3.97 -13.78
N TYR A 8 -2.86 -3.57 -13.56
CA TYR A 8 -2.52 -2.15 -13.41
C TYR A 8 -2.50 -1.39 -14.73
N ASN A 9 -2.07 -2.04 -15.80
CA ASN A 9 -2.06 -1.44 -17.14
C ASN A 9 -3.48 -1.16 -17.68
N ASN A 10 -4.50 -1.85 -17.16
CA ASN A 10 -5.91 -1.59 -17.41
C ASN A 10 -6.52 -0.51 -16.49
N GLY A 11 -5.71 0.23 -15.76
CA GLY A 11 -6.14 1.41 -14.99
C GLY A 11 -6.77 1.11 -13.63
N ALA A 12 -6.40 0.01 -12.98
CA ALA A 12 -6.94 -0.38 -11.66
C ALA A 12 -6.77 0.71 -10.59
N GLU A 13 -5.70 1.51 -10.66
CA GLU A 13 -5.43 2.61 -9.71
C GLU A 13 -6.21 3.90 -9.98
N ILE A 14 -6.80 4.07 -11.18
CA ILE A 14 -7.49 5.31 -11.53
C ILE A 14 -8.71 5.52 -10.62
N GLY A 15 -8.67 6.59 -9.82
CA GLY A 15 -9.72 6.94 -8.86
C GLY A 15 -9.83 6.00 -7.65
N ARG A 16 -8.91 5.03 -7.46
CA ARG A 16 -8.97 4.09 -6.33
C ARG A 16 -8.85 4.82 -4.98
N LEU A 17 -7.92 5.73 -4.85
CA LEU A 17 -7.68 6.50 -3.63
C LEU A 17 -8.65 7.68 -3.43
N GLU A 18 -9.59 7.88 -4.35
CA GLU A 18 -10.58 8.96 -4.31
C GLU A 18 -11.98 8.46 -3.94
N ARG A 19 -12.14 7.17 -3.70
CA ARG A 19 -13.44 6.54 -3.40
C ARG A 19 -13.34 5.49 -2.30
N GLY A 20 -14.45 5.33 -1.59
CA GLY A 20 -14.58 4.29 -0.59
C GLY A 20 -13.47 4.34 0.47
N LEU A 21 -12.92 3.19 0.82
CA LEU A 21 -11.84 3.09 1.79
C LEU A 21 -10.53 3.77 1.33
N GLY A 22 -10.34 3.89 0.01
CA GLY A 22 -9.16 4.56 -0.55
C GLY A 22 -8.99 6.00 -0.08
N ILE A 23 -10.09 6.69 0.23
CA ILE A 23 -10.03 8.06 0.79
C ILE A 23 -9.31 8.06 2.16
N VAL A 24 -9.64 7.08 3.01
CA VAL A 24 -9.00 6.91 4.33
C VAL A 24 -7.55 6.50 4.15
N GLU A 25 -7.28 5.50 3.30
CA GLU A 25 -5.93 5.04 2.96
C GLU A 25 -5.04 6.20 2.52
N PHE A 26 -5.51 7.01 1.56
CA PHE A 26 -4.72 8.12 1.04
C PHE A 26 -4.47 9.20 2.09
N HIS A 27 -5.47 9.55 2.88
CA HIS A 27 -5.34 10.53 3.96
C HIS A 27 -4.32 10.05 5.00
N ARG A 28 -4.50 8.84 5.50
CA ARG A 28 -3.66 8.28 6.57
C ARG A 28 -2.23 8.02 6.10
N THR A 29 -2.04 7.48 4.91
CA THR A 29 -0.70 7.27 4.36
C THR A 29 0.05 8.60 4.25
N LYS A 30 -0.58 9.67 3.77
CA LYS A 30 0.03 11.00 3.74
C LYS A 30 0.36 11.52 5.14
N GLU A 31 -0.53 11.34 6.10
CA GLU A 31 -0.29 11.72 7.49
C GLU A 31 0.91 10.99 8.08
N ILE A 32 1.01 9.67 7.85
CA ILE A 32 2.12 8.84 8.32
C ILE A 32 3.43 9.29 7.65
N LEU A 33 3.44 9.40 6.32
CA LEU A 33 4.63 9.82 5.57
C LEU A 33 5.12 11.21 5.98
N ALA A 34 4.20 12.14 6.28
CA ALA A 34 4.54 13.50 6.71
C ALA A 34 5.29 13.55 8.07
N ARG A 35 5.24 12.50 8.87
CA ARG A 35 5.99 12.40 10.13
C ARG A 35 7.48 12.10 9.92
N TYR A 36 7.84 11.60 8.72
CA TYR A 36 9.18 11.10 8.40
C TYR A 36 9.84 11.82 7.22
N ILE A 37 9.06 12.43 6.35
CA ILE A 37 9.52 13.00 5.07
C ILE A 37 9.21 14.49 5.04
N ASP A 38 10.26 15.27 5.20
CA ASP A 38 10.25 16.71 4.95
C ASP A 38 10.55 17.02 3.48
N GLY A 39 10.63 18.31 3.11
CA GLY A 39 11.04 18.74 1.77
C GLY A 39 12.54 18.57 1.50
N GLY A 40 12.93 18.67 0.23
CA GLY A 40 14.34 18.65 -0.20
C GLY A 40 14.98 17.25 -0.21
N LYS A 41 14.19 16.18 -0.29
CA LYS A 41 14.65 14.79 -0.35
C LYS A 41 14.64 14.26 -1.76
N VAL A 42 15.55 13.34 -2.08
CA VAL A 42 15.50 12.47 -3.26
C VAL A 42 14.71 11.22 -2.88
N ILE A 43 13.58 10.99 -3.53
CA ILE A 43 12.64 9.92 -3.21
C ILE A 43 12.46 9.00 -4.41
N TYR A 44 12.63 7.70 -4.22
CA TYR A 44 12.27 6.68 -5.20
C TYR A 44 10.94 6.03 -4.77
N ASP A 45 9.88 6.29 -5.56
CA ASP A 45 8.55 5.71 -5.39
C ASP A 45 8.43 4.52 -6.36
N ILE A 46 8.72 3.33 -5.86
CA ILE A 46 8.81 2.11 -6.67
C ILE A 46 7.49 1.36 -6.59
N GLY A 47 6.84 1.16 -7.74
CA GLY A 47 5.49 0.61 -7.84
C GLY A 47 4.44 1.60 -7.35
N GLY A 48 4.63 2.90 -7.58
CA GLY A 48 3.74 3.96 -7.10
C GLY A 48 2.49 4.19 -7.96
N GLY A 49 2.17 3.26 -8.88
CA GLY A 49 0.98 3.28 -9.72
C GLY A 49 0.87 4.55 -10.56
N ILE A 50 -0.27 5.22 -10.50
CA ILE A 50 -0.52 6.46 -11.24
C ILE A 50 0.12 7.71 -10.62
N GLY A 51 0.98 7.57 -9.60
CA GLY A 51 1.79 8.66 -9.05
C GLY A 51 1.08 9.60 -8.07
N MET A 52 0.01 9.16 -7.40
CA MET A 52 -0.71 9.99 -6.42
C MET A 52 0.18 10.46 -5.27
N TYR A 53 1.00 9.55 -4.71
CA TYR A 53 1.95 9.89 -3.65
C TYR A 53 3.15 10.65 -4.21
N ALA A 54 3.64 10.29 -5.40
CA ALA A 54 4.73 11.00 -6.07
C ALA A 54 4.38 12.48 -6.27
N ALA A 55 3.18 12.78 -6.79
CA ALA A 55 2.71 14.15 -6.98
C ALA A 55 2.60 14.91 -5.64
N TRP A 56 2.04 14.28 -4.60
CA TRP A 56 1.93 14.92 -3.30
C TRP A 56 3.30 15.20 -2.66
N LEU A 57 4.27 14.28 -2.78
CA LEU A 57 5.63 14.48 -2.28
C LEU A 57 6.39 15.53 -3.08
N ALA A 58 6.23 15.58 -4.40
CA ALA A 58 6.83 16.60 -5.26
C ALA A 58 6.30 18.00 -4.91
N LYS A 59 5.00 18.15 -4.63
CA LYS A 59 4.39 19.42 -4.15
C LYS A 59 4.99 19.91 -2.82
N LYS A 60 5.58 19.01 -2.04
CA LYS A 60 6.31 19.35 -0.80
C LYS A 60 7.77 19.75 -1.03
N GLY A 61 8.21 19.87 -2.30
CA GLY A 61 9.54 20.28 -2.66
C GLY A 61 10.59 19.15 -2.67
N ASN A 62 10.15 17.91 -2.86
CA ASN A 62 11.04 16.77 -3.02
C ASN A 62 11.33 16.48 -4.50
N GLU A 63 12.53 15.93 -4.79
CA GLU A 63 12.85 15.30 -6.06
C GLU A 63 12.32 13.87 -6.03
N VAL A 64 11.28 13.59 -6.81
CA VAL A 64 10.60 12.28 -6.79
C VAL A 64 10.78 11.57 -8.13
N HIS A 65 11.16 10.30 -8.07
CA HIS A 65 11.23 9.39 -9.20
C HIS A 65 10.20 8.27 -8.98
N LEU A 66 9.13 8.32 -9.76
CA LEU A 66 8.14 7.26 -9.87
C LEU A 66 8.68 6.19 -10.83
N ILE A 67 8.80 4.97 -10.35
CA ILE A 67 9.22 3.79 -11.12
C ILE A 67 8.08 2.78 -11.07
N GLU A 68 7.37 2.59 -12.18
CA GLU A 68 6.15 1.78 -12.21
C GLU A 68 6.22 0.74 -13.33
N LEU A 69 5.71 -0.47 -13.07
CA LEU A 69 5.75 -1.58 -14.03
C LEU A 69 4.77 -1.36 -15.21
N ALA A 70 3.60 -0.79 -14.94
CA ALA A 70 2.52 -0.59 -15.90
C ALA A 70 2.74 0.67 -16.74
N GLU A 71 2.98 0.54 -18.02
CA GLU A 71 3.26 1.66 -18.94
C GLU A 71 2.10 2.67 -18.98
N ASN A 72 0.85 2.18 -19.04
CA ASN A 72 -0.32 3.06 -19.06
C ASN A 72 -0.48 3.86 -17.76
N ALA A 73 -0.05 3.32 -16.61
CA ALA A 73 -0.04 4.06 -15.35
C ALA A 73 1.02 5.17 -15.36
N VAL A 74 2.20 4.92 -15.93
CA VAL A 74 3.25 5.93 -16.14
C VAL A 74 2.76 7.05 -17.06
N GLU A 75 2.13 6.73 -18.19
CA GLU A 75 1.59 7.73 -19.11
C GLU A 75 0.43 8.52 -18.46
N TYR A 76 -0.43 7.86 -17.68
CA TYR A 76 -1.46 8.54 -16.91
C TYR A 76 -0.85 9.53 -15.89
N ALA A 77 0.20 9.12 -15.18
CA ALA A 77 0.90 9.97 -14.22
C ALA A 77 1.47 11.23 -14.89
N LYS A 78 2.14 11.08 -16.04
CA LYS A 78 2.67 12.20 -16.83
C LYS A 78 1.57 13.17 -17.29
N ALA A 79 0.46 12.62 -17.78
CA ALA A 79 -0.63 13.42 -18.34
C ALA A 79 -1.48 14.13 -17.27
N ASN A 80 -1.66 13.53 -16.08
CA ASN A 80 -2.68 13.96 -15.13
C ASN A 80 -2.12 14.41 -13.78
N MET A 81 -0.96 13.87 -13.33
CA MET A 81 -0.44 14.13 -12.00
C MET A 81 0.62 15.24 -11.96
N MET A 82 1.14 15.67 -13.10
CA MET A 82 2.20 16.68 -13.21
C MET A 82 1.69 18.09 -13.54
N GLN A 83 0.40 18.36 -13.39
CA GLN A 83 -0.17 19.67 -13.75
C GLN A 83 0.37 20.82 -12.87
N ASP A 84 0.49 20.58 -11.55
CA ASP A 84 0.92 21.59 -10.57
C ASP A 84 2.23 21.20 -9.86
N CYS A 85 2.93 20.15 -10.31
CA CYS A 85 4.21 19.70 -9.76
C CYS A 85 5.00 18.96 -10.82
N GLN A 86 6.31 18.78 -10.56
CA GLN A 86 7.16 18.00 -11.44
C GLN A 86 7.78 16.85 -10.68
N PHE A 87 7.74 15.66 -11.27
CA PHE A 87 8.48 14.49 -10.84
C PHE A 87 8.88 13.68 -12.07
N ILE A 88 9.84 12.78 -11.92
CA ILE A 88 10.25 11.89 -13.00
C ILE A 88 9.38 10.64 -12.93
N ALA A 89 8.75 10.25 -14.04
CA ALA A 89 7.98 9.01 -14.14
C ALA A 89 8.53 8.14 -15.27
N GLU A 90 8.85 6.90 -14.95
CA GLU A 90 9.41 5.94 -15.89
C GLU A 90 8.89 4.53 -15.66
N THR A 91 8.87 3.73 -16.72
CA THR A 91 8.55 2.31 -16.63
C THR A 91 9.75 1.54 -16.08
N GLY A 92 9.50 0.70 -15.08
CA GLY A 92 10.53 -0.11 -14.45
C GLY A 92 9.97 -1.24 -13.58
N ASN A 93 10.84 -2.20 -13.27
CA ASN A 93 10.51 -3.36 -12.45
C ASN A 93 11.20 -3.25 -11.09
N ALA A 94 10.44 -3.46 -10.01
CA ALA A 94 10.94 -3.43 -8.63
C ALA A 94 12.09 -4.44 -8.35
N LEU A 95 12.24 -5.46 -9.18
CA LEU A 95 13.32 -6.44 -9.10
C LEU A 95 14.59 -6.04 -9.88
N GLN A 96 14.55 -4.95 -10.63
CA GLN A 96 15.67 -4.52 -11.51
C GLN A 96 15.75 -3.00 -11.57
N VAL A 97 15.72 -2.33 -10.43
CA VAL A 97 15.81 -0.87 -10.37
C VAL A 97 17.25 -0.41 -10.62
N ASN A 98 17.49 0.15 -11.80
CA ASN A 98 18.81 0.66 -12.19
C ASN A 98 19.02 2.08 -11.64
N ARG A 99 19.42 2.19 -10.39
CA ARG A 99 19.76 3.45 -9.71
C ARG A 99 21.09 3.29 -8.97
N PRO A 100 21.89 4.38 -8.85
CA PRO A 100 23.16 4.34 -8.14
C PRO A 100 23.00 3.98 -6.66
N ASP A 101 24.05 3.40 -6.10
CA ASP A 101 24.14 3.15 -4.67
C ASP A 101 24.14 4.47 -3.88
N GLY A 102 23.44 4.51 -2.77
CA GLY A 102 23.42 5.67 -1.86
C GLY A 102 22.90 6.97 -2.51
N SER A 103 22.00 6.87 -3.47
CA SER A 103 21.48 8.02 -4.22
C SER A 103 20.16 8.58 -3.66
N ALA A 104 19.37 7.78 -2.93
CA ALA A 104 18.08 8.19 -2.40
C ALA A 104 18.13 8.50 -0.90
N ASP A 105 17.38 9.50 -0.48
CA ASP A 105 17.09 9.78 0.94
C ASP A 105 15.95 8.88 1.44
N VAL A 106 15.00 8.58 0.55
CA VAL A 106 13.80 7.78 0.85
C VAL A 106 13.53 6.80 -0.28
N VAL A 107 13.19 5.57 0.05
CA VAL A 107 12.60 4.60 -0.89
C VAL A 107 11.23 4.19 -0.37
N LEU A 108 10.23 4.30 -1.24
CA LEU A 108 8.87 3.80 -0.99
C LEU A 108 8.68 2.50 -1.77
N LEU A 109 8.27 1.45 -1.08
CA LEU A 109 7.85 0.16 -1.62
C LEU A 109 6.41 -0.12 -1.21
N MET A 110 5.47 0.74 -1.64
CA MET A 110 4.08 0.68 -1.19
C MET A 110 3.16 -0.14 -2.11
N GLY A 111 3.71 -0.80 -3.13
CA GLY A 111 3.03 -1.70 -4.05
C GLY A 111 3.73 -3.06 -4.16
N PRO A 112 5.02 -3.08 -4.48
CA PRO A 112 5.71 -4.31 -4.88
C PRO A 112 5.70 -5.41 -3.83
N GLN A 113 5.84 -5.08 -2.54
CA GLN A 113 6.01 -6.08 -1.48
C GLN A 113 4.85 -7.08 -1.38
N TYR A 114 3.64 -6.63 -1.63
CA TYR A 114 2.49 -7.53 -1.63
C TYR A 114 2.18 -8.15 -3.00
N HIS A 115 2.86 -7.73 -4.08
CA HIS A 115 2.75 -8.37 -5.40
C HIS A 115 3.86 -9.40 -5.68
N LEU A 116 4.95 -9.36 -4.94
CA LEU A 116 6.05 -10.34 -5.05
C LEU A 116 5.72 -11.55 -4.15
N ARG A 117 5.12 -12.59 -4.73
CA ARG A 117 4.72 -13.79 -3.97
C ARG A 117 5.90 -14.63 -3.52
N ASP A 118 6.97 -14.68 -4.31
CA ASP A 118 8.20 -15.37 -3.92
C ASP A 118 8.98 -14.56 -2.86
N ARG A 119 9.36 -15.23 -1.77
CA ARG A 119 10.12 -14.60 -0.69
C ARG A 119 11.50 -14.10 -1.15
N GLY A 120 12.15 -14.83 -2.05
CA GLY A 120 13.44 -14.41 -2.61
C GLY A 120 13.33 -13.10 -3.39
N GLU A 121 12.27 -12.93 -4.17
CA GLU A 121 11.98 -11.70 -4.89
C GLU A 121 11.68 -10.53 -3.93
N ARG A 122 10.89 -10.74 -2.86
CA ARG A 122 10.67 -9.71 -1.84
C ARG A 122 11.97 -9.28 -1.18
N LEU A 123 12.81 -10.23 -0.79
CA LEU A 123 14.12 -9.93 -0.21
C LEU A 123 15.07 -9.24 -1.20
N GLN A 124 15.01 -9.59 -2.49
CA GLN A 124 15.78 -8.91 -3.53
C GLN A 124 15.36 -7.44 -3.64
N SER A 125 14.07 -7.16 -3.78
CA SER A 125 13.53 -5.80 -3.84
C SER A 125 13.93 -4.97 -2.61
N LEU A 126 13.87 -5.56 -1.40
CA LEU A 126 14.32 -4.90 -0.17
C LEU A 126 15.82 -4.62 -0.15
N ARG A 127 16.67 -5.56 -0.61
CA ARG A 127 18.12 -5.36 -0.69
C ARG A 127 18.48 -4.30 -1.72
N ASP A 128 17.77 -4.24 -2.84
CA ASP A 128 17.95 -3.16 -3.83
C ASP A 128 17.56 -1.80 -3.25
N ALA A 129 16.47 -1.72 -2.50
CA ALA A 129 16.12 -0.51 -1.75
C ALA A 129 17.20 -0.12 -0.74
N PHE A 130 17.75 -1.10 0.00
CA PHE A 130 18.85 -0.86 0.93
C PHE A 130 20.09 -0.32 0.20
N ARG A 131 20.46 -0.90 -0.94
CA ARG A 131 21.60 -0.44 -1.76
C ARG A 131 21.43 1.01 -2.19
N MET A 132 20.26 1.36 -2.74
CA MET A 132 19.97 2.70 -3.27
C MET A 132 19.89 3.79 -2.19
N LEU A 133 19.52 3.44 -0.96
CA LEU A 133 19.43 4.40 0.13
C LEU A 133 20.81 4.89 0.58
N LYS A 134 20.90 6.18 0.88
CA LYS A 134 22.00 6.79 1.63
C LYS A 134 22.10 6.20 3.02
N LYS A 135 23.24 6.33 3.69
CA LYS A 135 23.37 5.97 5.12
C LYS A 135 22.36 6.76 5.95
N GLY A 136 21.59 6.08 6.78
CA GLY A 136 20.48 6.67 7.56
C GLY A 136 19.23 6.97 6.74
N GLY A 137 19.20 6.59 5.45
CA GLY A 137 18.04 6.78 4.58
C GLY A 137 16.84 5.94 5.02
N LEU A 138 15.66 6.37 4.62
CA LEU A 138 14.37 5.86 5.05
C LEU A 138 13.78 4.88 4.04
N LEU A 139 13.36 3.71 4.52
CA LEU A 139 12.45 2.81 3.80
C LEU A 139 11.04 2.94 4.40
N VAL A 140 10.03 3.06 3.53
CA VAL A 140 8.63 2.83 3.90
C VAL A 140 8.07 1.77 2.97
N ALA A 141 7.64 0.65 3.53
CA ALA A 141 7.09 -0.46 2.77
C ALA A 141 5.67 -0.79 3.24
N ALA A 142 4.76 -1.01 2.28
CA ALA A 142 3.38 -1.36 2.59
C ALA A 142 3.15 -2.88 2.52
N GLY A 143 2.36 -3.37 3.46
CA GLY A 143 1.81 -4.72 3.45
C GLY A 143 0.29 -4.72 3.47
N ILE A 144 -0.31 -5.76 2.93
CA ILE A 144 -1.72 -6.08 3.08
C ILE A 144 -1.84 -7.17 4.15
N SER A 145 -2.71 -6.94 5.13
CA SER A 145 -2.96 -7.89 6.21
C SER A 145 -3.53 -9.19 5.67
N LYS A 146 -3.01 -10.34 6.07
CA LYS A 146 -3.57 -11.65 5.71
C LYS A 146 -4.98 -11.91 6.27
N PHE A 147 -5.47 -10.99 7.09
CA PHE A 147 -6.84 -10.99 7.59
C PHE A 147 -7.76 -10.04 6.82
N SER A 148 -7.23 -9.31 5.82
CA SER A 148 -7.92 -8.23 5.12
C SER A 148 -9.20 -8.69 4.44
N SER A 149 -9.18 -9.76 3.64
CA SER A 149 -10.39 -10.26 2.94
C SER A 149 -11.42 -10.82 3.90
N MET A 150 -11.00 -11.50 4.98
CA MET A 150 -11.91 -11.99 6.02
C MET A 150 -12.60 -10.82 6.74
N THR A 151 -11.82 -9.84 7.18
CA THR A 151 -12.37 -8.68 7.88
C THR A 151 -13.25 -7.83 6.97
N TRP A 152 -12.90 -7.74 5.67
CA TRP A 152 -13.74 -7.09 4.67
C TRP A 152 -15.10 -7.77 4.55
N ALA A 153 -15.15 -9.09 4.43
CA ALA A 153 -16.39 -9.85 4.33
C ALA A 153 -17.26 -9.78 5.61
N LEU A 154 -16.63 -9.57 6.77
CA LEU A 154 -17.33 -9.39 8.05
C LEU A 154 -17.69 -7.92 8.34
N SER A 155 -17.15 -6.98 7.56
CA SER A 155 -17.36 -5.56 7.80
C SER A 155 -18.72 -5.08 7.28
N VAL A 156 -19.19 -3.99 7.85
CA VAL A 156 -20.38 -3.26 7.38
C VAL A 156 -20.02 -2.13 6.41
N TYR A 157 -18.74 -2.01 6.06
CA TYR A 157 -18.23 -0.93 5.21
C TYR A 157 -18.89 -0.90 3.83
N GLY A 158 -19.06 -2.07 3.21
CA GLY A 158 -19.61 -2.22 1.87
C GLY A 158 -21.14 -2.22 1.81
N GLU A 159 -21.83 -2.04 2.94
CA GLU A 159 -23.29 -2.02 2.97
C GLU A 159 -23.87 -0.88 2.13
N LYS A 160 -24.21 -1.20 0.91
CA LYS A 160 -25.12 -0.41 0.11
C LYS A 160 -26.49 -1.05 0.20
N LYS A 161 -27.41 -0.40 0.86
CA LYS A 161 -28.83 -0.81 0.89
C LYS A 161 -29.09 -2.17 1.54
N ASN A 162 -28.52 -2.43 2.69
CA ASN A 162 -28.75 -3.66 3.49
C ASN A 162 -28.17 -4.95 2.86
N ALA A 163 -27.25 -4.88 1.93
CA ALA A 163 -26.53 -6.06 1.44
C ALA A 163 -25.36 -6.34 2.39
N SER A 164 -25.44 -7.45 3.11
CA SER A 164 -24.31 -7.95 3.91
C SER A 164 -23.23 -8.53 2.99
N LEU A 165 -21.97 -8.29 3.31
CA LEU A 165 -20.85 -8.95 2.62
C LEU A 165 -20.69 -10.43 3.05
N MET A 166 -21.49 -10.88 4.02
CA MET A 166 -21.52 -12.27 4.50
C MET A 166 -21.76 -13.30 3.39
N GLU A 167 -22.55 -12.95 2.37
CA GLU A 167 -22.78 -13.84 1.21
C GLU A 167 -21.50 -14.26 0.48
N PHE A 168 -20.43 -13.47 0.56
CA PHE A 168 -19.11 -13.87 0.06
C PHE A 168 -18.50 -15.00 0.88
N LEU A 169 -18.78 -15.09 2.18
CA LEU A 169 -18.29 -16.19 3.03
C LEU A 169 -19.07 -17.49 2.76
N ASP A 170 -20.28 -17.40 2.26
CA ASP A 170 -21.09 -18.57 1.87
C ASP A 170 -20.64 -19.13 0.50
N ASP A 171 -19.90 -18.35 -0.31
CA ASP A 171 -19.30 -18.83 -1.55
C ASP A 171 -18.02 -19.64 -1.27
N PRO A 172 -18.00 -20.95 -1.59
CA PRO A 172 -16.82 -21.79 -1.36
C PRO A 172 -15.54 -21.28 -2.08
N VAL A 173 -15.68 -20.64 -3.23
CA VAL A 173 -14.55 -20.11 -4.02
C VAL A 173 -13.89 -18.96 -3.24
N PHE A 174 -14.69 -18.00 -2.80
CA PHE A 174 -14.20 -16.88 -2.00
C PHE A 174 -13.66 -17.35 -0.64
N PHE A 175 -14.36 -18.26 0.02
CA PHE A 175 -13.94 -18.79 1.32
C PHE A 175 -12.61 -19.55 1.25
N ASN A 176 -12.35 -20.29 0.14
CA ASN A 176 -11.07 -20.96 -0.07
C ASN A 176 -9.94 -19.96 -0.33
N MET A 177 -10.21 -18.85 -1.03
CA MET A 177 -9.24 -17.74 -1.18
C MET A 177 -8.85 -17.19 0.19
N ILE A 178 -9.81 -16.85 1.05
CA ILE A 178 -9.55 -16.37 2.42
C ILE A 178 -8.72 -17.37 3.22
N LYS A 179 -9.02 -18.68 3.13
CA LYS A 179 -8.22 -19.70 3.83
C LYS A 179 -6.76 -19.70 3.36
N GLY A 180 -6.51 -19.55 2.07
CA GLY A 180 -5.17 -19.42 1.51
C GLY A 180 -4.44 -18.23 2.11
N GLU A 181 -5.05 -17.05 2.08
CA GLU A 181 -4.50 -15.83 2.66
C GLU A 181 -4.12 -16.00 4.13
N MET A 182 -5.03 -16.53 4.94
CA MET A 182 -4.83 -16.68 6.38
C MET A 182 -3.78 -17.75 6.75
N THR A 183 -3.59 -18.79 5.93
CA THR A 183 -2.69 -19.89 6.21
C THR A 183 -1.30 -19.71 5.61
N THR A 184 -1.23 -19.34 4.33
CA THR A 184 0.05 -19.22 3.59
C THR A 184 0.39 -17.77 3.20
N GLY A 185 -0.54 -16.85 3.28
CA GLY A 185 -0.41 -15.50 2.76
C GLY A 185 -0.72 -15.37 1.27
N ASP A 186 -0.95 -16.46 0.57
CA ASP A 186 -1.23 -16.44 -0.86
C ASP A 186 -2.64 -15.95 -1.15
N HIS A 187 -2.74 -14.78 -1.77
CA HIS A 187 -3.95 -14.28 -2.39
C HIS A 187 -3.96 -14.68 -3.86
N VAL A 188 -4.75 -15.70 -4.20
CA VAL A 188 -4.98 -16.14 -5.57
C VAL A 188 -6.37 -15.69 -5.98
N ARG A 189 -6.44 -14.64 -6.79
CA ARG A 189 -7.70 -14.08 -7.24
C ARG A 189 -8.51 -15.09 -8.06
N PRO A 190 -9.73 -15.48 -7.62
CA PRO A 190 -10.58 -16.34 -8.40
C PRO A 190 -11.03 -15.65 -9.70
N THR A 191 -11.21 -16.42 -10.76
CA THR A 191 -11.68 -15.93 -12.06
C THR A 191 -13.08 -15.34 -12.00
N GLU A 192 -13.89 -15.80 -11.05
CA GLU A 192 -15.24 -15.33 -10.75
C GLU A 192 -15.24 -13.90 -10.19
N TYR A 193 -14.11 -13.46 -9.61
CA TYR A 193 -13.95 -12.16 -8.96
C TYR A 193 -12.88 -11.29 -9.64
N PRO A 194 -13.02 -10.93 -10.92
CA PRO A 194 -11.99 -10.25 -11.72
C PRO A 194 -11.70 -8.81 -11.23
N LYS A 195 -12.56 -8.26 -10.37
CA LYS A 195 -12.40 -6.90 -9.80
C LYS A 195 -11.60 -6.85 -8.52
N PHE A 196 -11.32 -8.01 -7.91
CA PHE A 196 -10.42 -8.04 -6.75
C PHE A 196 -8.98 -7.79 -7.19
N ILE A 197 -8.13 -7.47 -6.21
CA ILE A 197 -6.71 -7.26 -6.45
C ILE A 197 -6.11 -8.44 -7.19
N ALA A 198 -5.11 -8.19 -8.04
CA ALA A 198 -4.35 -9.25 -8.70
C ALA A 198 -3.64 -10.15 -7.68
N GLU A 199 -3.14 -11.29 -8.15
CA GLU A 199 -2.39 -12.23 -7.31
C GLU A 199 -1.37 -11.53 -6.42
N SER A 200 -1.39 -11.86 -5.13
CA SER A 200 -0.65 -11.11 -4.11
C SER A 200 -0.19 -12.02 -2.98
N TYR A 201 0.68 -11.50 -2.15
CA TYR A 201 1.10 -12.10 -0.88
C TYR A 201 0.65 -11.20 0.27
N PHE A 202 -0.32 -11.66 1.03
CA PHE A 202 -0.79 -11.00 2.24
C PHE A 202 0.02 -11.49 3.44
N THR A 203 0.38 -10.61 4.34
CA THR A 203 1.34 -10.90 5.39
C THR A 203 0.92 -10.33 6.74
N THR A 204 1.62 -10.64 7.79
CA THR A 204 1.53 -9.90 9.06
C THR A 204 2.62 -8.84 9.13
N ALA A 205 2.41 -7.84 9.98
CA ALA A 205 3.43 -6.82 10.22
C ALA A 205 4.74 -7.44 10.76
N GLU A 206 4.66 -8.47 11.59
CA GLU A 206 5.84 -9.15 12.14
C GLU A 206 6.62 -9.93 11.08
N GLU A 207 5.93 -10.63 10.18
CA GLU A 207 6.57 -11.31 9.05
C GLU A 207 7.31 -10.30 8.16
N MET A 208 6.67 -9.18 7.81
CA MET A 208 7.27 -8.15 6.99
C MET A 208 8.44 -7.44 7.68
N LYS A 209 8.34 -7.12 8.98
CA LYS A 209 9.45 -6.59 9.78
C LYS A 209 10.65 -7.53 9.77
N SER A 210 10.41 -8.83 9.89
CA SER A 210 11.46 -9.85 9.82
C SER A 210 12.16 -9.87 8.46
N GLU A 211 11.42 -9.81 7.34
CA GLU A 211 12.01 -9.76 5.99
C GLU A 211 12.83 -8.47 5.77
N ILE A 212 12.35 -7.33 6.24
CA ILE A 212 13.03 -6.04 6.17
C ILE A 212 14.34 -6.09 6.99
N ALA A 213 14.31 -6.68 8.19
CA ALA A 213 15.52 -6.85 9.01
C ALA A 213 16.53 -7.81 8.34
N VAL A 214 16.08 -8.90 7.73
CA VAL A 214 16.94 -9.83 6.95
C VAL A 214 17.59 -9.14 5.75
N ALA A 215 16.95 -8.14 5.17
CA ALA A 215 17.53 -7.33 4.09
C ALA A 215 18.57 -6.31 4.56
N GLY A 216 18.78 -6.15 5.89
CA GLY A 216 19.82 -5.32 6.49
C GLY A 216 19.32 -4.04 7.16
N PHE A 217 18.04 -3.76 7.14
CA PHE A 217 17.47 -2.56 7.75
C PHE A 217 17.31 -2.66 9.27
N THR A 218 17.39 -1.51 9.93
CA THR A 218 16.90 -1.34 11.29
C THR A 218 15.43 -0.94 11.21
N VAL A 219 14.54 -1.78 11.72
CA VAL A 219 13.10 -1.51 11.72
C VAL A 219 12.74 -0.56 12.84
N ASP A 220 12.09 0.56 12.51
CA ASP A 220 11.60 1.52 13.52
C ASP A 220 10.25 1.02 14.08
N LYS A 221 9.24 0.88 13.25
CA LYS A 221 7.91 0.36 13.64
C LYS A 221 7.04 -0.06 12.46
N ALA A 222 5.95 -0.77 12.77
CA ALA A 222 4.80 -0.94 11.89
C ALA A 222 3.66 -0.01 12.33
N ILE A 223 2.89 0.50 11.37
CA ILE A 223 1.81 1.47 11.58
C ILE A 223 0.61 1.04 10.76
N ALA A 224 -0.52 0.81 11.41
CA ALA A 224 -1.80 0.55 10.75
C ALA A 224 -2.26 1.79 9.96
N VAL A 225 -2.69 1.60 8.73
CA VAL A 225 -3.17 2.70 7.89
C VAL A 225 -4.60 3.07 8.24
N GLU A 226 -5.56 2.19 8.01
CA GLU A 226 -6.97 2.44 8.28
C GLU A 226 -7.39 2.04 9.70
N GLY A 227 -6.60 1.17 10.34
CA GLY A 227 -6.96 0.61 11.63
C GLY A 227 -8.29 -0.14 11.57
N CYS A 228 -9.07 -0.09 12.64
CA CYS A 228 -10.38 -0.72 12.72
C CYS A 228 -11.54 0.20 12.27
N ILE A 229 -11.29 1.45 11.88
CA ILE A 229 -12.38 2.40 11.57
C ILE A 229 -13.17 2.04 10.33
N TRP A 230 -12.64 1.22 9.45
CA TRP A 230 -13.36 0.76 8.27
C TRP A 230 -14.57 -0.16 8.59
N PHE A 231 -14.69 -0.66 9.84
CA PHE A 231 -15.90 -1.30 10.34
C PHE A 231 -17.03 -0.31 10.66
N THR A 232 -16.77 0.99 10.52
CA THR A 232 -17.76 2.02 10.81
C THR A 232 -18.89 2.01 9.77
N PRO A 233 -20.16 1.86 10.17
CA PRO A 233 -21.27 2.00 9.25
C PRO A 233 -21.28 3.39 8.61
N HIS A 234 -21.59 3.45 7.30
CA HIS A 234 -21.63 4.70 6.54
C HIS A 234 -20.32 5.51 6.64
N LEU A 235 -19.17 4.82 6.55
CA LEU A 235 -17.86 5.41 6.74
C LEU A 235 -17.63 6.62 5.81
N VAL A 236 -18.01 6.53 4.54
CA VAL A 236 -17.79 7.63 3.56
C VAL A 236 -18.54 8.89 3.99
N GLU A 237 -19.82 8.77 4.37
CA GLU A 237 -20.62 9.90 4.84
C GLU A 237 -20.06 10.51 6.14
N LYS A 238 -19.62 9.65 7.06
CA LYS A 238 -18.98 10.10 8.31
C LYS A 238 -17.61 10.72 8.08
N TRP A 239 -16.93 10.33 7.01
CA TRP A 239 -15.65 10.93 6.63
C TRP A 239 -15.80 12.33 6.06
N GLU A 240 -16.91 12.64 5.42
CA GLU A 240 -17.24 13.98 4.94
C GLU A 240 -17.52 14.97 6.09
N ASP A 241 -18.11 14.49 7.19
CA ASP A 241 -18.28 15.29 8.41
C ASP A 241 -16.96 15.43 9.17
N GLU A 242 -16.46 16.66 9.28
CA GLU A 242 -15.14 16.96 9.88
C GLU A 242 -15.02 16.44 11.32
N ALA A 243 -16.05 16.66 12.14
CA ALA A 243 -16.03 16.27 13.54
C ALA A 243 -16.04 14.73 13.72
N SER A 244 -16.76 14.01 12.86
CA SER A 244 -16.77 12.54 12.84
C SER A 244 -15.44 12.01 12.32
N ARG A 245 -14.90 12.60 11.26
CA ARG A 245 -13.59 12.24 10.71
C ARG A 245 -12.47 12.36 11.73
N GLU A 246 -12.39 13.49 12.47
CA GLU A 246 -11.34 13.66 13.49
C GLU A 246 -11.46 12.63 14.63
N ARG A 247 -12.69 12.32 15.09
CA ARG A 247 -12.88 11.25 16.09
C ARG A 247 -12.41 9.87 15.58
N LEU A 248 -12.69 9.55 14.30
CA LEU A 248 -12.21 8.30 13.69
C LEU A 248 -10.68 8.30 13.57
N LEU A 249 -10.09 9.41 13.16
CA LEU A 249 -8.64 9.57 13.07
C LEU A 249 -7.97 9.44 14.43
N ASP A 250 -8.56 10.01 15.49
CA ASP A 250 -8.02 9.87 16.85
C ASP A 250 -8.01 8.41 17.31
N ILE A 251 -9.07 7.63 17.02
CA ILE A 251 -9.09 6.19 17.29
C ILE A 251 -7.94 5.48 16.58
N VAL A 252 -7.75 5.75 15.29
CA VAL A 252 -6.65 5.13 14.52
C VAL A 252 -5.29 5.52 15.10
N ARG A 253 -5.06 6.81 15.36
CA ARG A 253 -3.79 7.33 15.92
C ARG A 253 -3.45 6.70 17.27
N LEU A 254 -4.45 6.45 18.10
CA LEU A 254 -4.28 5.78 19.40
C LEU A 254 -3.95 4.30 19.29
N THR A 255 -4.36 3.64 18.20
CA THR A 255 -4.24 2.18 18.02
C THR A 255 -3.30 1.77 16.89
N GLU A 256 -2.76 2.72 16.13
CA GLU A 256 -2.00 2.46 14.90
C GLU A 256 -0.74 1.60 15.07
N SER A 257 -0.18 1.53 16.28
CA SER A 257 1.03 0.75 16.57
C SER A 257 0.79 -0.38 17.58
N GLU A 258 -0.47 -0.61 17.98
CA GLU A 258 -0.83 -1.68 18.90
C GLU A 258 -0.80 -3.03 18.16
N PRO A 259 0.07 -3.99 18.57
CA PRO A 259 0.23 -5.26 17.87
C PRO A 259 -1.08 -6.05 17.78
N GLU A 260 -1.90 -6.01 18.81
CA GLU A 260 -3.19 -6.71 18.89
C GLU A 260 -4.23 -6.14 17.91
N MET A 261 -4.06 -4.89 17.48
CA MET A 261 -4.98 -4.20 16.57
C MET A 261 -4.46 -4.18 15.11
N MET A 262 -3.19 -4.51 14.88
CA MET A 262 -2.56 -4.41 13.55
C MET A 262 -3.30 -5.22 12.48
N GLY A 263 -3.75 -6.42 12.82
CA GLY A 263 -4.49 -7.30 11.92
C GLY A 263 -5.89 -6.80 11.55
N MET A 264 -6.41 -5.78 12.25
CA MET A 264 -7.70 -5.17 11.95
C MET A 264 -7.62 -4.14 10.82
N SER A 265 -6.42 -3.69 10.45
CA SER A 265 -6.20 -2.78 9.33
C SER A 265 -5.98 -3.57 8.04
N PRO A 266 -6.64 -3.21 6.93
CA PRO A 266 -6.34 -3.80 5.62
C PRO A 266 -4.90 -3.59 5.21
N HIS A 267 -4.41 -2.36 5.36
CA HIS A 267 -3.03 -1.99 5.04
C HIS A 267 -2.27 -1.57 6.29
N PHE A 268 -0.98 -1.83 6.26
CA PHE A 268 -0.03 -1.31 7.24
C PHE A 268 1.26 -0.88 6.54
N LEU A 269 1.95 0.07 7.13
CA LEU A 269 3.28 0.51 6.69
C LEU A 269 4.33 0.05 7.69
N VAL A 270 5.45 -0.44 7.18
CA VAL A 270 6.65 -0.66 7.99
C VAL A 270 7.68 0.41 7.63
N VAL A 271 8.13 1.11 8.66
CA VAL A 271 9.15 2.16 8.57
C VAL A 271 10.47 1.60 9.08
N ALA A 272 11.54 1.78 8.29
CA ALA A 272 12.86 1.27 8.63
C ALA A 272 13.98 2.18 8.10
N ARG A 273 15.20 2.01 8.63
CA ARG A 273 16.37 2.80 8.25
C ARG A 273 17.54 1.92 7.82
N LYS A 274 18.32 2.45 6.86
CA LYS A 274 19.62 1.89 6.46
C LYS A 274 20.71 2.22 7.46
#